data_936ca433dcbf432f50f7acd8c803b7b3
#
_entry.id   936ca433dcbf432f50f7acd8c803b7b3
#
_cell.length_a   1.000
_cell.length_b   1.000
_cell.length_c   1.000
_cell.angle_alpha   90.00
_cell.angle_beta   90.00
_cell.angle_gamma   90.00
#
_symmetry.space_group_name_H-M   'P 1'
#
loop_
_entity.id
_entity.type
_entity.pdbx_description
1 polymer ?
#
loop_
_entity_poly.entity_id
_entity_poly.type
_entity_poly.pdbx_seq_one_letter_code
_entity_poly.pdbx_strand_id
1 'polypeptide(L)' 'MQRDHAGTPTAEDLRELAAWYRKFAELAGSTVIWEARLRMAEDLEREADRLQVGVD' A
#
# COMPACT_ATOMS: atom_id res chain seq x y z
N MET A 1 -6.33 -13.74 17.12
CA MET A 1 -6.16 -13.09 17.20
C MET A 1 -6.35 -12.10 16.83
N GLN A 2 -6.43 -11.41 16.82
CA GLN A 2 -6.77 -10.48 16.43
C GLN A 2 -6.07 -9.47 16.50
N ARG A 3 -6.06 -8.69 15.93
CA ARG A 3 -5.51 -7.73 15.87
C ARG A 3 -6.07 -6.76 16.57
N ASP A 4 -5.57 -6.00 17.06
CA ASP A 4 -6.18 -5.20 17.86
C ASP A 4 -6.16 -3.88 17.38
N HIS A 5 -5.37 -3.39 16.58
CA HIS A 5 -5.46 -2.07 16.16
C HIS A 5 -6.44 -2.01 15.11
N ALA A 6 -7.51 -2.53 15.34
CA ALA A 6 -8.51 -2.56 14.40
C ALA A 6 -8.79 -1.25 13.84
N GLY A 7 -8.86 -1.06 12.68
CA GLY A 7 -9.34 0.12 12.09
C GLY A 7 -8.29 1.03 11.51
N THR A 8 -7.16 1.08 12.09
CA THR A 8 -6.13 2.00 11.61
C THR A 8 -4.91 1.22 11.18
N PRO A 9 -4.60 1.20 9.89
CA PRO A 9 -3.43 0.46 9.44
C PRO A 9 -2.16 1.17 9.88
N THR A 10 -1.14 0.39 10.17
CA THR A 10 0.17 0.95 10.48
C THR A 10 0.92 1.21 9.18
N ALA A 11 2.04 1.92 9.29
CA ALA A 11 2.87 2.16 8.13
C ALA A 11 3.34 0.83 7.53
N GLU A 12 3.64 -0.12 8.39
CA GLU A 12 4.08 -1.42 7.90
C GLU A 12 2.97 -2.13 7.13
N ASP A 13 1.74 -2.04 7.63
CA ASP A 13 0.62 -2.63 6.93
C ASP A 13 0.45 -2.02 5.56
N LEU A 14 0.60 -0.71 5.47
CA LEU A 14 0.44 -0.03 4.19
C LEU A 14 1.54 -0.43 3.23
N ARG A 15 2.77 -0.61 3.74
CA ARG A 15 3.85 -1.03 2.87
C ARG A 15 3.66 -2.44 2.35
N GLU A 16 3.11 -3.31 3.18
CA GLU A 16 2.81 -4.65 2.73
C GLU A 16 1.74 -4.64 1.65
N LEU A 17 0.73 -3.82 1.85
CA LEU A 17 -0.32 -3.72 0.86
C LEU A 17 0.21 -3.13 -0.43
N ALA A 18 1.11 -2.16 -0.34
CA ALA A 18 1.72 -1.58 -1.53
C ALA A 18 2.52 -2.62 -2.29
N ALA A 19 3.26 -3.45 -1.58
CA ALA A 19 4.01 -4.51 -2.24
C ALA A 19 3.09 -5.47 -2.95
N TRP A 20 1.94 -5.74 -2.35
CA TRP A 20 0.96 -6.61 -2.95
C TRP A 20 0.43 -6.00 -4.25
N TYR A 21 0.16 -4.71 -4.24
CA TYR A 21 -0.33 -4.05 -5.43
C TYR A 21 0.71 -4.03 -6.54
N ARG A 22 1.99 -3.90 -6.19
CA ARG A 22 3.03 -3.94 -7.20
C ARG A 22 3.09 -5.30 -7.86
N LYS A 23 2.99 -6.35 -7.06
CA LYS A 23 2.97 -7.67 -7.61
C LYS A 23 1.73 -7.89 -8.46
N PHE A 24 0.61 -7.38 -7.99
CA PHE A 24 -0.65 -7.49 -8.69
C PHE A 24 -0.59 -6.74 -10.02
N ALA A 25 0.16 -5.64 -10.06
CA ALA A 25 0.31 -4.89 -11.29
C ALA A 25 1.01 -5.72 -12.35
N GLU A 26 1.96 -6.54 -11.95
CA GLU A 26 2.66 -7.36 -12.92
C GLU A 26 1.75 -8.37 -13.59
N LEU A 27 0.62 -8.66 -12.97
CA LEU A 27 -0.33 -9.60 -13.54
C LEU A 27 -1.39 -8.92 -14.37
N ALA A 28 -1.31 -7.61 -14.51
CA ALA A 28 -2.33 -6.88 -15.24
C ALA A 28 -2.25 -7.21 -16.73
N GLY A 29 -3.41 -7.28 -17.36
CA GLY A 29 -3.45 -7.60 -18.76
C GLY A 29 -3.38 -6.40 -19.67
N SER A 30 -3.34 -5.19 -19.10
CA SER A 30 -3.28 -4.00 -19.94
C SER A 30 -2.48 -2.93 -19.23
N THR A 31 -1.94 -2.00 -20.00
CA THR A 31 -1.16 -0.92 -19.46
C THR A 31 -1.99 -0.05 -18.54
N VAL A 32 -3.24 0.18 -18.87
CA VAL A 32 -4.09 1.03 -18.06
C VAL A 32 -4.25 0.43 -16.66
N ILE A 33 -4.51 -0.86 -16.58
CA ILE A 33 -4.68 -1.51 -15.29
C ILE A 33 -3.36 -1.55 -14.55
N TRP A 34 -2.27 -1.79 -15.26
CA TRP A 34 -0.96 -1.83 -14.66
C TRP A 34 -0.62 -0.49 -14.01
N GLU A 35 -0.86 0.60 -14.73
CA GLU A 35 -0.58 1.92 -14.20
C GLU A 35 -1.47 2.25 -13.00
N ALA A 36 -2.74 1.84 -13.07
CA ALA A 36 -3.65 2.10 -11.96
C ALA A 36 -3.18 1.41 -10.70
N ARG A 37 -2.72 0.17 -10.83
CA ARG A 37 -2.28 -0.58 -9.66
C ARG A 37 -0.97 -0.03 -9.12
N LEU A 38 -0.07 0.42 -9.99
CA LEU A 38 1.15 1.03 -9.52
C LEU A 38 0.87 2.33 -8.79
N ARG A 39 -0.09 3.11 -9.28
CA ARG A 39 -0.44 4.34 -8.60
C ARG A 39 -0.99 4.05 -7.21
N MET A 40 -1.80 2.99 -7.08
CA MET A 40 -2.29 2.62 -5.77
C MET A 40 -1.14 2.28 -4.84
N ALA A 41 -0.16 1.56 -5.35
CA ALA A 41 0.98 1.20 -4.52
C ALA A 41 1.75 2.45 -4.09
N GLU A 42 1.93 3.38 -5.01
CA GLU A 42 2.66 4.60 -4.68
C GLU A 42 1.91 5.43 -3.65
N ASP A 43 0.59 5.50 -3.77
CA ASP A 43 -0.21 6.25 -2.81
C ASP A 43 -0.10 5.62 -1.42
N LEU A 44 -0.13 4.30 -1.37
CA LEU A 44 -0.01 3.61 -0.09
C LEU A 44 1.37 3.82 0.53
N GLU A 45 2.40 3.81 -0.30
CA GLU A 45 3.76 4.04 0.21
C GLU A 45 3.91 5.47 0.71
N ARG A 46 3.28 6.41 0.03
CA ARG A 46 3.34 7.79 0.45
C ARG A 46 2.61 7.97 1.77
N GLU A 47 1.48 7.30 1.92
CA GLU A 47 0.75 7.37 3.16
C GLU A 47 1.54 6.73 4.30
N ALA A 48 2.23 5.63 4.02
CA ALA A 48 3.04 4.98 5.02
C ALA A 48 4.16 5.90 5.48
N ASP A 49 4.78 6.60 4.54
CA ASP A 49 5.84 7.54 4.89
C ASP A 49 5.30 8.64 5.77
N ARG A 50 4.12 9.13 5.47
CA ARG A 50 3.53 10.19 6.29
C ARG A 50 3.27 9.72 7.70
N LEU A 51 2.77 8.52 7.86
CA LEU A 51 2.49 7.99 9.18
C LEU A 51 3.75 7.82 9.98
N GLN A 52 4.81 7.39 9.30
CA GLN A 52 6.04 7.16 9.99
C GLN A 52 6.70 8.45 10.43
N VAL A 53 6.66 9.45 9.57
CA VAL A 53 7.21 10.75 9.92
C VAL A 53 6.38 11.41 11.00
N GLY A 54 5.08 11.27 10.92
CA GLY A 54 4.21 11.93 11.88
C GLY A 54 4.33 11.40 13.28
N VAL A 55 4.95 10.26 13.42
CA VAL A 55 5.08 9.69 14.75
C VAL A 55 6.08 10.44 15.58
N ASP A 56 7.03 11.06 14.95
CA ASP A 56 7.95 11.83 15.71
C ASP A 56 7.35 13.06 16.21
#